data_9d3601753f6c035ac61ace4054fe901c
#
_entry.id   9d3601753f6c035ac61ace4054fe901c
#
_cell.length_a   1.000
_cell.length_b   1.000
_cell.length_c   1.000
_cell.angle_alpha   90.00
_cell.angle_beta   90.00
_cell.angle_gamma   90.00
#
_symmetry.space_group_name_H-M   'P 1'
#
loop_
_entity.id
_entity.type
_entity.pdbx_description
1 polymer ?
#
loop_
_entity_poly.entity_id
_entity_poly.type
_entity_poly.pdbx_seq_one_letter_code
_entity_poly.pdbx_strand_id
1 'polypeptide(L)'
;MKKIYKLALTELQTLFYSPVAWLILVIFLFQVGMTYCSILEPKVMGQELGRVQGNLTMSIFSGLRGLFESIQRNLYFYVPLLTMGLMSREFGSGSIKLLYSSPITNTQIVLGKFLAMMVYGLCMMGGVFIVVLYSACIVQNFDMPVVLVGMLGVYLLFC
;
A
#
# COMPACT_ATOMS: atom_id res chain seq x y z
N MET A 1 -16.85 -20.32 6.61
CA MET A 1 -15.92 -19.75 5.63
C MET A 1 -16.62 -19.04 4.47
N LYS A 2 -17.62 -19.64 3.80
CA LYS A 2 -18.31 -18.99 2.65
C LYS A 2 -18.96 -17.64 2.99
N LYS A 3 -19.46 -17.42 4.24
CA LYS A 3 -20.09 -16.16 4.65
C LYS A 3 -19.04 -15.02 4.82
N ILE A 4 -17.88 -15.31 5.40
CA ILE A 4 -16.79 -14.35 5.58
C ILE A 4 -16.25 -13.88 4.22
N TYR A 5 -16.04 -14.82 3.30
CA TYR A 5 -15.58 -14.50 1.94
C TYR A 5 -16.57 -13.62 1.17
N LYS A 6 -17.88 -13.95 1.23
CA LYS A 6 -18.90 -13.11 0.61
C LYS A 6 -18.94 -11.70 1.22
N LEU A 7 -18.82 -11.61 2.55
CA LEU A 7 -18.77 -10.33 3.26
C LEU A 7 -17.55 -9.51 2.83
N ALA A 8 -16.36 -10.13 2.82
CA ALA A 8 -15.12 -9.47 2.38
C ALA A 8 -15.23 -8.97 0.93
N LEU A 9 -15.86 -9.75 0.06
CA LEU A 9 -16.04 -9.37 -1.35
C LEU A 9 -17.01 -8.20 -1.49
N THR A 10 -18.09 -8.17 -0.72
CA THR A 10 -19.04 -7.04 -0.69
C THR A 10 -18.35 -5.78 -0.15
N GLU A 11 -17.58 -5.89 0.92
CA GLU A 11 -16.81 -4.77 1.49
C GLU A 11 -15.79 -4.24 0.50
N LEU A 12 -15.08 -5.13 -0.19
CA LEU A 12 -14.13 -4.76 -1.24
C LEU A 12 -14.80 -4.02 -2.39
N GLN A 13 -15.94 -4.53 -2.88
CA GLN A 13 -16.71 -3.86 -3.91
C GLN A 13 -17.15 -2.47 -3.44
N THR A 14 -17.63 -2.34 -2.21
CA THR A 14 -18.04 -1.07 -1.63
C THR A 14 -16.86 -0.08 -1.55
N LEU A 15 -15.65 -0.57 -1.23
CA LEU A 15 -14.43 0.24 -1.28
C LEU A 15 -14.12 0.74 -2.69
N PHE A 16 -14.13 -0.14 -3.69
CA PHE A 16 -13.83 0.24 -5.07
C PHE A 16 -14.91 1.10 -5.73
N TYR A 17 -16.17 1.01 -5.29
CA TYR A 17 -17.20 1.96 -5.70
C TYR A 17 -17.07 3.34 -5.03
N SER A 18 -16.21 3.47 -4.03
CA SER A 18 -15.95 4.73 -3.36
C SER A 18 -14.99 5.63 -4.13
N PRO A 19 -15.39 6.86 -4.44
CA PRO A 19 -14.45 7.82 -5.00
C PRO A 19 -13.30 8.16 -4.04
N VAL A 20 -13.53 8.06 -2.72
CA VAL A 20 -12.49 8.32 -1.70
C VAL A 20 -11.37 7.30 -1.75
N ALA A 21 -11.68 6.01 -1.92
CA ALA A 21 -10.66 4.97 -2.01
C ALA A 21 -9.78 5.16 -3.27
N TRP A 22 -10.38 5.48 -4.41
CA TRP A 22 -9.65 5.81 -5.62
C TRP A 22 -8.75 7.04 -5.46
N LEU A 23 -9.27 8.09 -4.82
CA LEU A 23 -8.52 9.30 -4.55
C LEU A 23 -7.29 9.01 -3.68
N ILE A 24 -7.45 8.23 -2.61
CA ILE A 24 -6.34 7.80 -1.74
C ILE A 24 -5.30 7.01 -2.54
N LEU A 25 -5.74 6.07 -3.38
CA LEU A 25 -4.84 5.26 -4.20
C LEU A 25 -4.05 6.12 -5.19
N VAL A 26 -4.71 7.05 -5.87
CA VAL A 26 -4.05 7.96 -6.83
C VAL A 26 -3.04 8.87 -6.12
N ILE A 27 -3.42 9.48 -4.98
CA ILE A 27 -2.51 10.33 -4.21
C ILE A 27 -1.30 9.52 -3.72
N PHE A 28 -1.53 8.30 -3.23
CA PHE A 28 -0.46 7.42 -2.76
C PHE A 28 0.52 7.09 -3.89
N LEU A 29 0.02 6.66 -5.06
CA LEU A 29 0.86 6.34 -6.20
C LEU A 29 1.62 7.56 -6.74
N PHE A 30 0.96 8.71 -6.80
CA PHE A 30 1.60 9.96 -7.18
C PHE A 30 2.74 10.32 -6.22
N GLN A 31 2.52 10.19 -4.91
CA GLN A 31 3.52 10.47 -3.90
C GLN A 31 4.69 9.48 -3.95
N VAL A 32 4.43 8.19 -4.18
CA VAL A 32 5.47 7.17 -4.39
C VAL A 32 6.32 7.51 -5.62
N GLY A 33 5.70 7.88 -6.73
CA GLY A 33 6.39 8.30 -7.95
C GLY A 33 7.27 9.52 -7.76
N MET A 34 6.74 10.57 -7.12
CA MET A 34 7.51 11.79 -6.81
C MET A 34 8.70 11.50 -5.89
N THR A 35 8.48 10.67 -4.86
CA THR A 35 9.56 10.26 -3.93
C THR A 35 10.63 9.47 -4.68
N TYR A 36 10.23 8.56 -5.56
CA TYR A 36 11.16 7.77 -6.37
C TYR A 36 12.02 8.67 -7.25
N CYS A 37 11.44 9.61 -8.00
CA CYS A 37 12.17 10.56 -8.83
C CYS A 37 13.17 11.40 -8.00
N SER A 38 12.73 11.91 -6.85
CA SER A 38 13.57 12.70 -5.96
C SER A 38 14.77 11.93 -5.36
N ILE A 39 14.65 10.60 -5.24
CA ILE A 39 15.73 9.75 -4.73
C ILE A 39 16.66 9.33 -5.87
N LEU A 40 16.11 9.07 -7.06
CA LEU A 40 16.85 8.55 -8.20
C LEU A 40 17.90 9.55 -8.70
N GLU A 41 17.49 10.80 -8.96
CA GLU A 41 18.36 11.83 -9.54
C GLU A 41 19.70 12.02 -8.79
N PRO A 42 19.70 12.32 -7.47
CA PRO A 42 20.96 12.58 -6.76
C PRO A 42 21.83 11.33 -6.61
N LYS A 43 21.24 10.13 -6.64
CA LYS A 43 21.99 8.88 -6.49
C LYS A 43 22.64 8.42 -7.79
N VAL A 44 21.98 8.58 -8.92
CA VAL A 44 22.55 8.33 -10.24
C VAL A 44 23.69 9.32 -10.51
N MET A 45 23.46 10.60 -10.26
CA MET A 45 24.49 11.63 -10.44
C MET A 45 25.68 11.45 -9.48
N GLY A 46 25.42 10.99 -8.26
CA GLY A 46 26.46 10.67 -7.28
C GLY A 46 27.33 9.47 -7.68
N GLN A 47 26.77 8.50 -8.39
CA GLN A 47 27.52 7.36 -8.93
C GLN A 47 28.40 7.78 -10.11
N GLU A 48 27.89 8.57 -11.04
CA GLU A 48 28.68 9.11 -12.14
C GLU A 48 29.87 9.93 -11.66
N LEU A 49 29.73 10.66 -10.56
CA LEU A 49 30.79 11.44 -9.91
C LEU A 49 31.71 10.60 -9.02
N GLY A 50 31.55 9.27 -8.96
CA GLY A 50 32.36 8.35 -8.13
C GLY A 50 32.19 8.53 -6.61
N ARG A 51 31.16 9.28 -6.17
CA ARG A 51 30.88 9.58 -4.76
C ARG A 51 30.09 8.49 -4.04
N VAL A 52 29.39 7.64 -4.80
CA VAL A 52 28.59 6.53 -4.27
C VAL A 52 29.25 5.22 -4.71
N GLN A 53 29.96 4.58 -3.80
CA GLN A 53 30.47 3.22 -3.98
C GLN A 53 29.49 2.25 -3.31
N GLY A 54 28.86 1.38 -4.07
CA GLY A 54 27.96 0.34 -3.54
C GLY A 54 26.77 0.03 -4.45
N ASN A 55 25.92 -0.91 -4.00
CA ASN A 55 24.72 -1.32 -4.72
C ASN A 55 23.69 -0.19 -4.74
N LEU A 56 23.43 0.39 -5.92
CA LEU A 56 22.42 1.42 -6.13
C LEU A 56 21.04 0.98 -5.64
N THR A 57 20.68 -0.28 -5.89
CA THR A 57 19.40 -0.85 -5.45
C THR A 57 19.20 -0.67 -3.95
N MET A 58 20.20 -1.06 -3.16
CA MET A 58 20.11 -0.97 -1.70
C MET A 58 20.00 0.49 -1.23
N SER A 59 20.74 1.40 -1.90
CA SER A 59 20.72 2.81 -1.55
C SER A 59 19.41 3.53 -1.94
N ILE A 60 18.73 3.10 -3.01
CA ILE A 60 17.45 3.67 -3.46
C ILE A 60 16.29 3.14 -2.61
N PHE A 61 16.25 1.84 -2.36
CA PHE A 61 15.11 1.18 -1.74
C PHE A 61 15.19 1.07 -0.22
N SER A 62 16.38 0.72 0.34
CA SER A 62 16.57 0.39 1.77
C SER A 62 17.38 1.40 2.57
N GLY A 63 17.86 2.50 1.97
CA GLY A 63 18.67 3.51 2.69
C GLY A 63 17.87 4.31 3.71
N LEU A 64 18.54 5.02 4.64
CA LEU A 64 17.97 5.92 5.65
C LEU A 64 17.05 7.03 5.09
N ARG A 65 16.96 7.19 3.79
CA ARG A 65 16.00 8.00 3.03
C ARG A 65 15.51 7.21 1.81
N GLY A 66 15.40 5.90 1.95
CA GLY A 66 14.99 5.01 0.88
C GLY A 66 13.48 5.11 0.59
N LEU A 67 13.11 4.54 -0.55
CA LEU A 67 11.72 4.53 -0.99
C LEU A 67 10.82 3.82 0.04
N PHE A 68 11.26 2.69 0.59
CA PHE A 68 10.45 1.93 1.56
C PHE A 68 10.23 2.68 2.87
N GLU A 69 11.24 3.38 3.40
CA GLU A 69 11.08 4.23 4.59
C GLU A 69 10.06 5.35 4.36
N SER A 70 10.12 5.98 3.18
CA SER A 70 9.17 7.02 2.81
C SER A 70 7.74 6.48 2.68
N ILE A 71 7.58 5.29 2.09
CA ILE A 71 6.28 4.61 2.00
C ILE A 71 5.75 4.25 3.39
N GLN A 72 6.58 3.69 4.27
CA GLN A 72 6.19 3.35 5.65
C GLN A 72 5.69 4.58 6.40
N ARG A 73 6.42 5.68 6.34
CA ARG A 73 6.02 6.95 6.98
C ARG A 73 4.67 7.45 6.46
N ASN A 74 4.43 7.33 5.17
CA ASN A 74 3.17 7.74 4.56
C ASN A 74 2.01 6.81 4.94
N LEU A 75 2.25 5.51 5.10
CA LEU A 75 1.24 4.54 5.52
C LEU A 75 0.61 4.89 6.88
N TYR A 76 1.36 5.49 7.80
CA TYR A 76 0.81 5.97 9.08
C TYR A 76 -0.32 6.98 8.91
N PHE A 77 -0.38 7.70 7.79
CA PHE A 77 -1.48 8.61 7.46
C PHE A 77 -2.58 7.92 6.65
N TYR A 78 -2.23 7.07 5.70
CA TYR A 78 -3.20 6.44 4.81
C TYR A 78 -4.03 5.37 5.50
N VAL A 79 -3.44 4.58 6.41
CA VAL A 79 -4.16 3.52 7.12
C VAL A 79 -5.29 4.09 7.99
N PRO A 80 -5.07 5.09 8.88
CA PRO A 80 -6.16 5.71 9.63
C PRO A 80 -7.21 6.38 8.74
N LEU A 81 -6.79 7.03 7.66
CA LEU A 81 -7.71 7.70 6.73
C LEU A 81 -8.67 6.70 6.06
N LEU A 82 -8.14 5.56 5.63
CA LEU A 82 -8.92 4.47 5.05
C LEU A 82 -9.88 3.86 6.06
N THR A 83 -9.41 3.56 7.27
CA THR A 83 -10.23 2.96 8.32
C THR A 83 -11.33 3.90 8.79
N MET A 84 -11.04 5.20 8.94
CA MET A 84 -12.07 6.22 9.24
C MET A 84 -13.11 6.31 8.13
N GLY A 85 -12.70 6.27 6.86
CA GLY A 85 -13.59 6.29 5.71
C GLY A 85 -14.56 5.09 5.68
N LEU A 86 -14.07 3.92 6.06
CA LEU A 86 -14.91 2.71 6.19
C LEU A 86 -15.95 2.85 7.29
N MET A 87 -15.53 3.30 8.49
CA MET A 87 -16.43 3.46 9.64
C MET A 87 -17.48 4.55 9.41
N SER A 88 -17.07 5.71 8.90
CA SER A 88 -17.96 6.85 8.64
C SER A 88 -19.12 6.48 7.71
N ARG A 89 -18.86 5.65 6.69
CA ARG A 89 -19.89 5.21 5.75
C ARG A 89 -20.94 4.33 6.40
N GLU A 90 -20.55 3.44 7.29
CA GLU A 90 -21.48 2.54 7.98
C GLU A 90 -22.40 3.30 8.91
N PHE A 91 -21.87 4.31 9.60
CA PHE A 91 -22.67 5.20 10.43
C PHE A 91 -23.62 6.05 9.58
N GLY A 92 -23.15 6.59 8.46
CA GLY A 92 -23.95 7.45 7.57
C GLY A 92 -25.06 6.71 6.82
N SER A 93 -24.82 5.46 6.41
CA SER A 93 -25.81 4.64 5.69
C SER A 93 -26.81 3.90 6.58
N GLY A 94 -26.60 3.90 7.91
CA GLY A 94 -27.40 3.12 8.85
C GLY A 94 -27.23 1.60 8.70
N SER A 95 -26.29 1.14 7.89
CA SER A 95 -26.01 -0.28 7.61
C SER A 95 -25.66 -1.05 8.89
N ILE A 96 -25.16 -0.35 9.90
CA ILE A 96 -24.88 -0.92 11.23
C ILE A 96 -26.13 -1.59 11.82
N LYS A 97 -27.32 -0.97 11.71
CA LYS A 97 -28.57 -1.55 12.23
C LYS A 97 -28.95 -2.85 11.50
N LEU A 98 -28.73 -2.89 10.18
CA LEU A 98 -28.97 -4.09 9.37
C LEU A 98 -27.95 -5.20 9.68
N LEU A 99 -26.71 -4.84 9.97
CA LEU A 99 -25.66 -5.79 10.35
C LEU A 99 -25.98 -6.47 11.69
N TYR A 100 -26.45 -5.72 12.68
CA TYR A 100 -26.83 -6.24 14.00
C TYR A 100 -28.13 -7.06 14.00
N SER A 101 -29.02 -6.84 13.04
CA SER A 101 -30.22 -7.66 12.85
C SER A 101 -29.99 -8.95 12.06
N SER A 102 -28.80 -9.11 11.47
CA SER A 102 -28.43 -10.30 10.71
C SER A 102 -27.83 -11.39 11.62
N PRO A 103 -28.04 -12.70 11.34
CA PRO A 103 -27.44 -13.81 12.09
C PRO A 103 -25.95 -13.99 11.74
N ILE A 104 -25.17 -12.92 11.90
CA ILE A 104 -23.72 -12.86 11.64
C ILE A 104 -23.04 -12.47 12.94
N THR A 105 -21.98 -13.17 13.32
CA THR A 105 -21.22 -12.85 14.52
C THR A 105 -20.32 -11.62 14.30
N ASN A 106 -20.11 -10.81 15.33
CA ASN A 106 -19.22 -9.64 15.28
C ASN A 106 -17.82 -9.99 14.76
N THR A 107 -17.31 -11.15 15.12
CA THR A 107 -16.01 -11.64 14.64
C THR A 107 -15.99 -11.83 13.11
N GLN A 108 -17.09 -12.32 12.53
CA GLN A 108 -17.18 -12.50 11.08
C GLN A 108 -17.19 -11.16 10.34
N ILE A 109 -17.79 -10.14 10.93
CA ILE A 109 -17.84 -8.78 10.39
C ILE A 109 -16.43 -8.18 10.37
N VAL A 110 -15.72 -8.23 11.50
CA VAL A 110 -14.37 -7.70 11.65
C VAL A 110 -13.40 -8.41 10.69
N LEU A 111 -13.45 -9.75 10.63
CA LEU A 111 -12.60 -10.53 9.71
C LEU A 111 -12.91 -10.23 8.24
N GLY A 112 -14.17 -10.02 7.87
CA GLY A 112 -14.54 -9.64 6.51
C GLY A 112 -13.95 -8.30 6.10
N LYS A 113 -14.01 -7.29 6.97
CA LYS A 113 -13.41 -5.98 6.76
C LYS A 113 -11.90 -6.03 6.67
N PHE A 114 -11.28 -6.77 7.59
CA PHE A 114 -9.84 -6.97 7.59
C PHE A 114 -9.35 -7.58 6.28
N LEU A 115 -10.02 -8.63 5.78
CA LEU A 115 -9.68 -9.26 4.50
C LEU A 115 -9.86 -8.29 3.33
N ALA A 116 -10.92 -7.47 3.33
CA ALA A 116 -11.12 -6.46 2.30
C ALA A 116 -9.98 -5.44 2.28
N MET A 117 -9.54 -4.97 3.46
CA MET A 117 -8.41 -4.06 3.59
C MET A 117 -7.09 -4.69 3.13
N MET A 118 -6.85 -5.97 3.47
CA MET A 118 -5.67 -6.69 2.98
C MET A 118 -5.62 -6.73 1.44
N VAL A 119 -6.73 -7.02 0.77
CA VAL A 119 -6.79 -7.04 -0.69
C VAL A 119 -6.57 -5.63 -1.28
N TYR A 120 -7.14 -4.60 -0.64
CA TYR A 120 -6.89 -3.22 -1.05
C TYR A 120 -5.40 -2.84 -0.89
N GLY A 121 -4.76 -3.25 0.19
CA GLY A 121 -3.32 -3.10 0.41
C GLY A 121 -2.48 -3.79 -0.68
N LEU A 122 -2.91 -4.97 -1.16
CA LEU A 122 -2.27 -5.62 -2.30
C LEU A 122 -2.35 -4.78 -3.58
N CYS A 123 -3.48 -4.11 -3.82
CA CYS A 123 -3.60 -3.20 -4.97
C CYS A 123 -2.64 -2.01 -4.85
N MET A 124 -2.50 -1.42 -3.65
CA MET A 124 -1.53 -0.35 -3.40
C MET A 124 -0.09 -0.84 -3.64
N MET A 125 0.26 -2.04 -3.15
CA MET A 125 1.58 -2.65 -3.38
C MET A 125 1.81 -2.99 -4.86
N GLY A 126 0.77 -3.35 -5.60
CA GLY A 126 0.84 -3.55 -7.06
C GLY A 126 1.34 -2.30 -7.79
N GLY A 127 0.90 -1.12 -7.38
CA GLY A 127 1.41 0.15 -7.91
C GLY A 127 2.89 0.39 -7.57
N VAL A 128 3.31 0.08 -6.35
CA VAL A 128 4.73 0.14 -5.95
C VAL A 128 5.56 -0.85 -6.79
N PHE A 129 5.01 -2.04 -7.06
CA PHE A 129 5.68 -3.05 -7.87
C PHE A 129 5.97 -2.57 -9.30
N ILE A 130 5.09 -1.76 -9.90
CA ILE A 130 5.33 -1.14 -11.22
C ILE A 130 6.57 -0.24 -11.17
N VAL A 131 6.73 0.56 -10.10
CA VAL A 131 7.92 1.41 -9.91
C VAL A 131 9.17 0.56 -9.74
N VAL A 132 9.09 -0.57 -9.05
CA VAL A 132 10.19 -1.53 -8.89
C VAL A 132 10.60 -2.13 -10.24
N LEU A 133 9.63 -2.56 -11.06
CA LEU A 133 9.90 -3.08 -12.41
C LEU A 133 10.58 -2.02 -13.30
N TYR A 134 10.10 -0.79 -13.24
CA TYR A 134 10.73 0.32 -13.96
C TYR A 134 12.19 0.54 -13.51
N SER A 135 12.46 0.48 -12.21
CA SER A 135 13.83 0.56 -11.66
C SER A 135 14.72 -0.58 -12.14
N ALA A 136 14.18 -1.80 -12.24
CA ALA A 136 14.93 -2.96 -12.70
C ALA A 136 15.39 -2.83 -14.17
N CYS A 137 14.66 -2.04 -14.98
CA CYS A 137 15.05 -1.76 -16.35
C CYS A 137 16.18 -0.73 -16.47
N ILE A 138 16.33 0.16 -15.47
CA ILE A 138 17.27 1.29 -15.54
C ILE A 138 18.56 0.99 -14.77
N VAL A 139 18.46 0.32 -13.62
CA VAL A 139 19.60 0.09 -12.72
C VAL A 139 20.35 -1.16 -13.14
N GLN A 140 21.62 -1.01 -13.48
CA GLN A 140 22.52 -2.14 -13.72
C GLN A 140 22.79 -2.86 -12.39
N ASN A 141 22.79 -4.21 -12.41
CA ASN A 141 22.94 -5.07 -11.23
C ASN A 141 21.84 -4.88 -10.17
N PHE A 142 20.57 -4.98 -10.61
CA PHE A 142 19.41 -4.85 -9.74
C PHE A 142 19.22 -6.07 -8.83
N ASP A 143 19.27 -5.87 -7.51
CA ASP A 143 19.07 -6.92 -6.51
C ASP A 143 17.57 -7.17 -6.22
N MET A 144 16.92 -7.95 -7.07
CA MET A 144 15.48 -8.30 -6.92
C MET A 144 15.12 -8.89 -5.55
N PRO A 145 15.89 -9.82 -4.94
CA PRO A 145 15.52 -10.42 -3.65
C PRO A 145 15.39 -9.39 -2.53
N VAL A 146 16.28 -8.42 -2.46
CA VAL A 146 16.28 -7.37 -1.42
C VAL A 146 15.03 -6.51 -1.52
N VAL A 147 14.62 -6.15 -2.74
CA VAL A 147 13.44 -5.32 -2.98
C VAL A 147 12.16 -6.09 -2.67
N LEU A 148 12.07 -7.37 -3.03
CA LEU A 148 10.91 -8.20 -2.72
C LEU A 148 10.70 -8.39 -1.22
N VAL A 149 11.78 -8.62 -0.46
CA VAL A 149 11.72 -8.69 1.01
C VAL A 149 11.27 -7.36 1.61
N GLY A 150 11.77 -6.24 1.08
CA GLY A 150 11.34 -4.91 1.51
C GLY A 150 9.86 -4.64 1.23
N MET A 151 9.36 -5.01 0.05
CA MET A 151 7.93 -4.91 -0.29
C MET A 151 7.06 -5.76 0.63
N LEU A 152 7.49 -6.99 0.94
CA LEU A 152 6.79 -7.86 1.87
C LEU A 152 6.73 -7.24 3.28
N GLY A 153 7.83 -6.63 3.74
CA GLY A 153 7.88 -5.91 5.02
C GLY A 153 6.90 -4.74 5.08
N VAL A 154 6.85 -3.93 4.03
CA VAL A 154 5.90 -2.81 3.90
C VAL A 154 4.44 -3.30 3.86
N TYR A 155 4.18 -4.39 3.14
CA TYR A 155 2.85 -5.00 3.10
C TYR A 155 2.40 -5.53 4.45
N LEU A 156 3.28 -6.22 5.19
CA LEU A 156 2.99 -6.71 6.54
C LEU A 156 2.72 -5.56 7.53
N LEU A 157 3.39 -4.44 7.35
CA LEU A 157 3.15 -3.25 8.17
C LEU A 157 1.78 -2.62 7.86
N PHE A 158 1.30 -2.72 6.61
CA PHE A 158 -0.04 -2.27 6.23
C PHE A 158 -1.15 -3.16 6.83
N CYS A 159 -0.93 -4.47 6.96
CA CYS A 159 -1.89 -5.44 7.51
C CYS A 159 -2.04 -5.33 9.02
#